data_a64c437ff9287e6fdf300a9be4e31863
#
_entry.id   a64c437ff9287e6fdf300a9be4e31863
#
_cell.length_a   1.000
_cell.length_b   1.000
_cell.length_c   1.000
_cell.angle_alpha   90.00
_cell.angle_beta   90.00
_cell.angle_gamma   90.00
#
_symmetry.space_group_name_H-M   'P 1'
#
loop_
_entity.id
_entity.type
_entity.pdbx_description
1 polymer ?
#
loop_
_entity_poly.entity_id
_entity_poly.type
_entity_poly.pdbx_seq_one_letter_code
_entity_poly.pdbx_strand_id
1 'polypeptide(L)'
;VVLGCSDSRVPAEIVFDQGLGDLFVIRVAGHVVAPSLVGSVEFAADRFGTRLVVVLGHSRCGAVLATLDELERPGGSRSPNLASIVDRVRPSVETLLATELREDRDALVREAVRANIRASADHLRHGSRVLEELIQRDGLVVVGAEYSLETGVVEFFDGVPEPSP
;
A
#
# COMPACT_ATOMS: atom_id res chain seq x y z
N VAL A 1 10.22 -5.03 6.67
CA VAL A 1 8.78 -4.97 6.93
C VAL A 1 8.02 -4.96 5.62
N VAL A 2 6.91 -5.69 5.53
CA VAL A 2 5.99 -5.58 4.39
C VAL A 2 4.61 -5.19 4.90
N LEU A 3 4.08 -4.04 4.44
CA LEU A 3 2.69 -3.65 4.59
C LEU A 3 1.95 -4.01 3.31
N GLY A 4 1.11 -5.05 3.36
CA GLY A 4 0.43 -5.60 2.19
C GLY A 4 -1.09 -5.71 2.32
N CYS A 5 -1.71 -6.15 1.23
CA CYS A 5 -3.13 -6.47 1.22
C CYS A 5 -3.42 -7.80 1.94
N SER A 6 -4.63 -7.91 2.55
CA SER A 6 -5.12 -9.17 3.12
C SER A 6 -5.55 -10.20 2.06
N ASP A 7 -5.50 -9.86 0.76
CA ASP A 7 -5.84 -10.75 -0.35
C ASP A 7 -4.98 -12.03 -0.29
N SER A 8 -5.61 -13.19 -0.30
CA SER A 8 -4.93 -14.49 -0.14
C SER A 8 -3.98 -14.83 -1.30
N ARG A 9 -4.10 -14.14 -2.43
CA ARG A 9 -3.24 -14.33 -3.60
C ARG A 9 -1.88 -13.64 -3.48
N VAL A 10 -1.67 -12.81 -2.42
CA VAL A 10 -0.46 -11.99 -2.24
C VAL A 10 0.12 -12.17 -0.83
N PRO A 11 0.46 -13.41 -0.42
CA PRO A 11 1.21 -13.63 0.82
C PRO A 11 2.65 -13.20 0.62
N ALA A 12 3.12 -12.23 1.41
CA ALA A 12 4.44 -11.60 1.23
C ALA A 12 5.59 -12.62 1.28
N GLU A 13 5.46 -13.63 2.13
CA GLU A 13 6.47 -14.69 2.28
C GLU A 13 6.65 -15.49 0.99
N ILE A 14 5.55 -15.78 0.29
CA ILE A 14 5.61 -16.50 -0.99
C ILE A 14 6.07 -15.58 -2.11
N VAL A 15 5.57 -14.32 -2.15
CA VAL A 15 5.92 -13.34 -3.19
C VAL A 15 7.41 -13.06 -3.20
N PHE A 16 8.05 -12.98 -2.02
CA PHE A 16 9.47 -12.68 -1.87
C PHE A 16 10.34 -13.91 -1.59
N ASP A 17 9.78 -15.12 -1.68
CA ASP A 17 10.48 -16.39 -1.42
C ASP A 17 11.22 -16.36 -0.07
N GLN A 18 10.49 -16.02 1.01
CA GLN A 18 11.03 -15.89 2.36
C GLN A 18 10.44 -16.94 3.30
N GLY A 19 11.24 -17.35 4.28
CA GLY A 19 10.85 -18.33 5.29
C GLY A 19 10.16 -17.72 6.51
N LEU A 20 9.84 -18.60 7.48
CA LEU A 20 9.28 -18.19 8.77
C LEU A 20 10.31 -17.39 9.55
N GLY A 21 9.91 -16.19 10.00
CA GLY A 21 10.76 -15.29 10.78
C GLY A 21 11.59 -14.30 9.96
N ASP A 22 11.63 -14.41 8.62
CA ASP A 22 12.43 -13.53 7.78
C ASP A 22 11.76 -12.18 7.53
N LEU A 23 10.42 -12.12 7.54
CA LEU A 23 9.65 -10.91 7.30
C LEU A 23 8.81 -10.51 8.51
N PHE A 24 8.70 -9.23 8.78
CA PHE A 24 7.64 -8.67 9.60
C PHE A 24 6.51 -8.20 8.70
N VAL A 25 5.36 -8.89 8.74
CA VAL A 25 4.27 -8.70 7.79
C VAL A 25 3.05 -8.09 8.46
N ILE A 26 2.54 -7.00 7.88
CA ILE A 26 1.33 -6.29 8.29
C ILE A 26 0.35 -6.37 7.12
N ARG A 27 -0.87 -6.89 7.34
CA ARG A 27 -1.85 -7.08 6.26
C ARG A 27 -3.20 -6.50 6.63
N VAL A 28 -3.75 -5.72 5.70
CA VAL A 28 -5.09 -5.14 5.79
C VAL A 28 -5.67 -4.99 4.39
N ALA A 29 -7.00 -5.05 4.23
CA ALA A 29 -7.65 -4.85 2.94
C ALA A 29 -7.22 -3.51 2.31
N GLY A 30 -6.72 -3.57 1.05
CA GLY A 30 -6.24 -2.39 0.33
C GLY A 30 -4.95 -1.77 0.89
N HIS A 31 -4.18 -2.48 1.71
CA HIS A 31 -2.93 -1.99 2.34
C HIS A 31 -3.04 -0.55 2.87
N VAL A 32 -4.23 -0.18 3.39
CA VAL A 32 -4.50 1.16 3.94
C VAL A 32 -3.67 1.42 5.20
N VAL A 33 -3.34 2.68 5.44
CA VAL A 33 -2.59 3.09 6.63
C VAL A 33 -3.55 3.61 7.69
N ALA A 34 -3.45 3.05 8.90
CA ALA A 34 -4.21 3.44 10.08
C ALA A 34 -3.28 3.45 11.30
N PRO A 35 -3.65 4.09 12.43
CA PRO A 35 -2.74 4.25 13.57
C PRO A 35 -2.10 2.95 14.09
N SER A 36 -2.86 1.85 14.17
CA SER A 36 -2.32 0.56 14.61
C SER A 36 -1.33 -0.06 13.61
N LEU A 37 -1.48 0.24 12.31
CA LEU A 37 -0.57 -0.24 11.28
C LEU A 37 0.73 0.59 11.29
N VAL A 38 0.64 1.92 11.46
CA VAL A 38 1.81 2.78 11.68
C VAL A 38 2.58 2.29 12.89
N GLY A 39 1.91 2.10 14.03
CA GLY A 39 2.52 1.60 15.25
C GLY A 39 3.19 0.22 15.08
N SER A 40 2.66 -0.64 14.20
CA SER A 40 3.30 -1.93 13.89
C SER A 40 4.59 -1.75 13.08
N VAL A 41 4.63 -0.77 12.16
CA VAL A 41 5.86 -0.42 11.42
C VAL A 41 6.90 0.19 12.37
N GLU A 42 6.49 1.13 13.24
CA GLU A 42 7.35 1.71 14.27
C GLU A 42 7.93 0.63 15.19
N PHE A 43 7.09 -0.30 15.65
CA PHE A 43 7.52 -1.41 16.47
C PHE A 43 8.60 -2.26 15.78
N ALA A 44 8.42 -2.60 14.52
CA ALA A 44 9.40 -3.39 13.78
C ALA A 44 10.71 -2.62 13.58
N ALA A 45 10.63 -1.32 13.28
CA ALA A 45 11.80 -0.47 13.08
C ALA A 45 12.59 -0.25 14.39
N ASP A 46 11.89 -0.08 15.52
CA ASP A 46 12.50 0.13 16.83
C ASP A 46 13.06 -1.17 17.44
N ARG A 47 12.24 -2.24 17.47
CA ARG A 47 12.57 -3.47 18.17
C ARG A 47 13.50 -4.41 17.41
N PHE A 48 13.39 -4.45 16.10
CA PHE A 48 14.18 -5.35 15.25
C PHE A 48 15.22 -4.62 14.42
N GLY A 49 15.29 -3.30 14.51
CA GLY A 49 16.24 -2.51 13.73
C GLY A 49 16.00 -2.60 12.22
N THR A 50 14.78 -2.92 11.78
CA THR A 50 14.48 -3.03 10.34
C THR A 50 14.59 -1.67 9.67
N ARG A 51 15.22 -1.63 8.48
CA ARG A 51 15.49 -0.38 7.75
C ARG A 51 14.90 -0.36 6.34
N LEU A 52 14.07 -1.35 6.02
CA LEU A 52 13.30 -1.38 4.77
C LEU A 52 11.83 -1.66 5.07
N VAL A 53 10.97 -0.79 4.59
CA VAL A 53 9.52 -0.95 4.59
C VAL A 53 9.05 -0.99 3.14
N VAL A 54 8.38 -2.08 2.76
CA VAL A 54 7.75 -2.23 1.44
C VAL A 54 6.24 -2.11 1.61
N VAL A 55 5.64 -1.11 0.96
CA VAL A 55 4.19 -1.05 0.77
C VAL A 55 3.86 -1.83 -0.49
N LEU A 56 3.32 -3.03 -0.30
CA LEU A 56 3.04 -3.98 -1.38
C LEU A 56 1.56 -3.96 -1.74
N GLY A 57 1.23 -3.32 -2.85
CA GLY A 57 -0.07 -3.48 -3.50
C GLY A 57 -0.05 -4.60 -4.55
N HIS A 58 -1.17 -4.80 -5.22
CA HIS A 58 -1.26 -5.82 -6.28
C HIS A 58 -2.31 -5.42 -7.31
N SER A 59 -2.14 -5.91 -8.53
CA SER A 59 -3.12 -5.72 -9.59
C SER A 59 -4.51 -6.24 -9.18
N ARG A 60 -5.57 -5.58 -9.64
CA ARG A 60 -6.98 -5.93 -9.36
C ARG A 60 -7.32 -6.05 -7.86
N CYS A 61 -6.80 -5.12 -7.05
CA CYS A 61 -7.08 -5.09 -5.61
C CYS A 61 -8.57 -4.83 -5.36
N GLY A 62 -9.24 -5.78 -4.68
CA GLY A 62 -10.69 -5.71 -4.43
C GLY A 62 -11.10 -4.48 -3.61
N ALA A 63 -10.28 -4.00 -2.68
CA ALA A 63 -10.59 -2.81 -1.89
C ALA A 63 -10.53 -1.52 -2.74
N VAL A 64 -9.57 -1.43 -3.69
CA VAL A 64 -9.48 -0.30 -4.63
C VAL A 64 -10.65 -0.33 -5.60
N LEU A 65 -10.98 -1.50 -6.17
CA LEU A 65 -12.16 -1.68 -7.03
C LEU A 65 -13.44 -1.26 -6.32
N ALA A 66 -13.68 -1.74 -5.10
CA ALA A 66 -14.86 -1.38 -4.32
C ALA A 66 -14.94 0.12 -4.01
N THR A 67 -13.80 0.79 -3.84
CA THR A 67 -13.77 2.24 -3.64
C THR A 67 -14.14 2.99 -4.91
N LEU A 68 -13.60 2.61 -6.07
CA LEU A 68 -13.96 3.20 -7.36
C LEU A 68 -15.45 3.01 -7.67
N ASP A 69 -15.99 1.80 -7.45
CA ASP A 69 -17.40 1.50 -7.68
C ASP A 69 -18.33 2.37 -6.81
N GLU A 70 -17.93 2.62 -5.57
CA GLU A 70 -18.69 3.50 -4.67
C GLU A 70 -18.63 4.96 -5.05
N LEU A 71 -17.48 5.44 -5.55
CA LEU A 71 -17.35 6.81 -6.03
C LEU A 71 -18.20 7.05 -7.29
N GLU A 72 -18.29 6.04 -8.16
CA GLU A 72 -19.12 6.12 -9.38
C GLU A 72 -20.62 5.95 -9.12
N ARG A 73 -20.98 5.16 -8.10
CA ARG A 73 -22.39 4.83 -7.76
C ARG A 73 -22.61 4.90 -6.25
N PRO A 74 -22.65 6.11 -5.67
CA PRO A 74 -22.90 6.28 -4.25
C PRO A 74 -24.29 5.73 -3.85
N GLY A 75 -24.40 4.98 -2.75
CA GLY A 75 -25.68 4.59 -2.19
C GLY A 75 -25.80 3.16 -1.66
N GLY A 76 -24.73 2.40 -1.59
CA GLY A 76 -24.72 1.13 -0.89
C GLY A 76 -24.76 1.32 0.63
N SER A 77 -25.68 0.64 1.35
CA SER A 77 -25.63 0.57 2.81
C SER A 77 -24.36 -0.17 3.23
N ARG A 78 -23.37 0.56 3.77
CA ARG A 78 -22.14 -0.04 4.26
C ARG A 78 -22.06 -0.03 5.76
N SER A 79 -21.44 -1.06 6.30
CA SER A 79 -21.03 -0.97 7.70
C SER A 79 -20.00 0.16 7.86
N PRO A 80 -20.00 0.88 9.00
CA PRO A 80 -19.01 1.91 9.29
C PRO A 80 -17.56 1.39 9.21
N ASN A 81 -17.36 0.10 9.45
CA ASN A 81 -16.04 -0.52 9.38
C ASN A 81 -15.56 -0.67 7.93
N LEU A 82 -16.43 -1.03 7.00
CA LEU A 82 -16.10 -1.04 5.56
C LEU A 82 -15.89 0.37 5.03
N ALA A 83 -16.69 1.33 5.46
CA ALA A 83 -16.52 2.74 5.12
C ALA A 83 -15.12 3.23 5.53
N SER A 84 -14.61 2.82 6.70
CA SER A 84 -13.26 3.16 7.17
C SER A 84 -12.14 2.75 6.20
N ILE A 85 -12.29 1.67 5.45
CA ILE A 85 -11.32 1.25 4.41
C ILE A 85 -11.47 2.14 3.17
N VAL A 86 -12.70 2.29 2.69
CA VAL A 86 -13.01 3.11 1.51
C VAL A 86 -12.56 4.56 1.69
N ASP A 87 -12.81 5.15 2.85
CA ASP A 87 -12.46 6.54 3.15
C ASP A 87 -10.93 6.77 3.18
N ARG A 88 -10.13 5.72 3.43
CA ARG A 88 -8.67 5.79 3.35
C ARG A 88 -8.12 5.63 1.93
N VAL A 89 -8.80 4.87 1.09
CA VAL A 89 -8.42 4.70 -0.33
C VAL A 89 -8.91 5.90 -1.16
N ARG A 90 -10.10 6.43 -0.87
CA ARG A 90 -10.76 7.50 -1.62
C ARG A 90 -9.85 8.68 -2.01
N PRO A 91 -9.10 9.32 -1.08
CA PRO A 91 -8.32 10.52 -1.43
C PRO A 91 -7.26 10.28 -2.51
N SER A 92 -6.77 9.04 -2.63
CA SER A 92 -5.75 8.69 -3.61
C SER A 92 -6.30 8.41 -5.00
N VAL A 93 -7.61 8.09 -5.13
CA VAL A 93 -8.20 7.62 -6.39
C VAL A 93 -9.29 8.50 -6.95
N GLU A 94 -9.94 9.35 -6.13
CA GLU A 94 -11.09 10.15 -6.57
C GLU A 94 -10.75 11.15 -7.69
N THR A 95 -9.53 11.71 -7.69
CA THR A 95 -9.08 12.65 -8.71
C THR A 95 -8.89 11.99 -10.07
N LEU A 96 -8.62 10.68 -10.11
CA LEU A 96 -8.46 9.92 -11.36
C LEU A 96 -9.77 9.83 -12.15
N LEU A 97 -10.91 9.84 -11.45
CA LEU A 97 -12.24 9.83 -12.08
C LEU A 97 -12.56 11.13 -12.84
N ALA A 98 -11.83 12.20 -12.60
CA ALA A 98 -11.95 13.47 -13.32
C ALA A 98 -11.03 13.55 -14.57
N THR A 99 -10.24 12.50 -14.83
CA THR A 99 -9.34 12.41 -15.98
C THR A 99 -9.89 11.54 -17.09
N GLU A 100 -9.22 11.52 -18.23
CA GLU A 100 -9.54 10.64 -19.36
C GLU A 100 -9.46 9.14 -19.02
N LEU A 101 -8.76 8.78 -17.94
CA LEU A 101 -8.70 7.40 -17.45
C LEU A 101 -10.08 6.81 -17.13
N ARG A 102 -11.08 7.66 -16.87
CA ARG A 102 -12.47 7.22 -16.64
C ARG A 102 -13.04 6.44 -17.83
N GLU A 103 -12.57 6.69 -19.04
CA GLU A 103 -13.06 6.05 -20.26
C GLU A 103 -12.42 4.65 -20.47
N ASP A 104 -11.28 4.37 -19.83
CA ASP A 104 -10.61 3.06 -19.84
C ASP A 104 -10.57 2.48 -18.41
N ARG A 105 -11.52 1.60 -18.12
CA ARG A 105 -11.65 0.99 -16.77
C ARG A 105 -10.39 0.24 -16.34
N ASP A 106 -9.71 -0.45 -17.25
CA ASP A 106 -8.53 -1.21 -16.92
C ASP A 106 -7.34 -0.28 -16.61
N ALA A 107 -7.18 0.79 -17.38
CA ALA A 107 -6.18 1.81 -17.11
C ALA A 107 -6.48 2.54 -15.79
N LEU A 108 -7.73 2.90 -15.55
CA LEU A 108 -8.17 3.53 -14.29
C LEU A 108 -7.84 2.67 -13.08
N VAL A 109 -8.15 1.38 -13.13
CA VAL A 109 -7.87 0.45 -12.03
C VAL A 109 -6.37 0.30 -11.78
N ARG A 110 -5.55 0.18 -12.83
CA ARG A 110 -4.08 0.12 -12.70
C ARG A 110 -3.54 1.36 -12.01
N GLU A 111 -3.93 2.55 -12.48
CA GLU A 111 -3.46 3.81 -11.89
C GLU A 111 -3.98 4.01 -10.47
N ALA A 112 -5.21 3.60 -10.17
CA ALA A 112 -5.79 3.67 -8.83
C ALA A 112 -5.03 2.78 -7.83
N VAL A 113 -4.62 1.58 -8.22
CA VAL A 113 -3.78 0.70 -7.39
C VAL A 113 -2.45 1.39 -7.10
N ARG A 114 -1.76 1.91 -8.11
CA ARG A 114 -0.47 2.59 -7.94
C ARG A 114 -0.59 3.87 -7.11
N ALA A 115 -1.66 4.65 -7.31
CA ALA A 115 -1.94 5.84 -6.53
C ALA A 115 -2.15 5.51 -5.03
N ASN A 116 -2.88 4.44 -4.73
CA ASN A 116 -3.10 4.01 -3.36
C ASN A 116 -1.80 3.48 -2.69
N ILE A 117 -0.92 2.81 -3.44
CA ILE A 117 0.41 2.41 -2.97
C ILE A 117 1.23 3.64 -2.60
N ARG A 118 1.33 4.64 -3.51
CA ARG A 118 2.05 5.90 -3.25
C ARG A 118 1.52 6.62 -2.02
N ALA A 119 0.19 6.76 -1.92
CA ALA A 119 -0.44 7.43 -0.78
C ALA A 119 -0.15 6.72 0.55
N SER A 120 -0.16 5.38 0.57
CA SER A 120 0.17 4.60 1.74
C SER A 120 1.66 4.71 2.13
N ALA A 121 2.56 4.68 1.14
CA ALA A 121 3.99 4.87 1.37
C ALA A 121 4.31 6.28 1.87
N ASP A 122 3.67 7.30 1.27
CA ASP A 122 3.82 8.70 1.66
C ASP A 122 3.30 8.95 3.10
N HIS A 123 2.17 8.33 3.45
CA HIS A 123 1.66 8.40 4.82
C HIS A 123 2.64 7.79 5.84
N LEU A 124 3.34 6.71 5.52
CA LEU A 124 4.38 6.15 6.40
C LEU A 124 5.60 7.05 6.48
N ARG A 125 5.99 7.75 5.40
CA ARG A 125 7.14 8.66 5.37
C ARG A 125 6.90 9.92 6.19
N HIS A 126 5.66 10.45 6.20
CA HIS A 126 5.34 11.79 6.71
C HIS A 126 4.27 11.80 7.82
N GLY A 127 3.65 10.68 8.12
CA GLY A 127 2.58 10.58 9.11
C GLY A 127 3.04 10.09 10.49
N SER A 128 4.35 9.85 10.67
CA SER A 128 4.92 9.41 11.94
C SER A 128 6.25 10.10 12.19
N ARG A 129 6.34 10.83 13.30
CA ARG A 129 7.59 11.48 13.72
C ARG A 129 8.71 10.46 13.94
N VAL A 130 8.39 9.27 14.47
CA VAL A 130 9.37 8.20 14.70
C VAL A 130 9.97 7.72 13.38
N LEU A 131 9.11 7.44 12.39
CA LEU A 131 9.56 6.98 11.07
C LEU A 131 10.32 8.09 10.33
N GLU A 132 9.88 9.34 10.39
CA GLU A 132 10.59 10.48 9.81
C GLU A 132 12.02 10.62 10.39
N GLU A 133 12.16 10.52 11.71
CA GLU A 133 13.47 10.57 12.36
C GLU A 133 14.38 9.41 11.90
N LEU A 134 13.85 8.20 11.76
CA LEU A 134 14.59 7.04 11.27
C LEU A 134 14.98 7.19 9.79
N ILE A 135 14.12 7.75 8.96
CA ILE A 135 14.41 8.05 7.54
C ILE A 135 15.56 9.05 7.43
N GLN A 136 15.51 10.13 8.23
CA GLN A 136 16.49 11.21 8.14
C GLN A 136 17.86 10.87 8.75
N ARG A 137 17.91 10.02 9.78
CA ARG A 137 19.09 9.84 10.61
C ARG A 137 19.65 8.43 10.63
N ASP A 138 18.84 7.44 10.27
CA ASP A 138 19.17 6.03 10.54
C ASP A 138 18.91 5.11 9.33
N GLY A 139 18.75 5.70 8.16
CA GLY A 139 18.72 5.00 6.89
C GLY A 139 17.47 4.15 6.63
N LEU A 140 16.35 4.42 7.33
CA LEU A 140 15.09 3.77 7.02
C LEU A 140 14.63 4.18 5.62
N VAL A 141 14.27 3.20 4.79
CA VAL A 141 13.73 3.41 3.45
C VAL A 141 12.32 2.85 3.40
N VAL A 142 11.38 3.66 2.87
CA VAL A 142 10.01 3.24 2.59
C VAL A 142 9.79 3.26 1.09
N VAL A 143 9.47 2.11 0.50
CA VAL A 143 9.26 1.95 -0.95
C VAL A 143 7.85 1.44 -1.25
N GLY A 144 7.32 1.85 -2.39
CA GLY A 144 6.08 1.33 -2.96
C GLY A 144 6.36 0.31 -4.05
N ALA A 145 5.65 -0.83 -4.00
CA ALA A 145 5.76 -1.89 -4.98
C ALA A 145 4.38 -2.46 -5.36
N GLU A 146 4.26 -2.91 -6.61
CA GLU A 146 3.08 -3.58 -7.12
C GLU A 146 3.41 -5.01 -7.53
N TYR A 147 2.67 -5.98 -7.03
CA TYR A 147 2.70 -7.37 -7.48
C TYR A 147 1.66 -7.60 -8.56
N SER A 148 2.09 -8.06 -9.72
CA SER A 148 1.20 -8.45 -10.81
C SER A 148 0.68 -9.88 -10.59
N LEU A 149 -0.64 -10.02 -10.42
CA LEU A 149 -1.30 -11.32 -10.33
C LEU A 149 -1.25 -12.10 -11.66
N GLU A 150 -1.00 -11.41 -12.77
CA GLU A 150 -0.93 -11.99 -14.10
C GLU A 150 0.45 -12.60 -14.40
N THR A 151 1.50 -11.92 -13.98
CA THR A 151 2.88 -12.28 -14.35
C THR A 151 3.71 -12.81 -13.18
N GLY A 152 3.28 -12.60 -11.93
CA GLY A 152 4.06 -12.93 -10.73
C GLY A 152 5.25 -11.98 -10.49
N VAL A 153 5.34 -10.87 -11.21
CA VAL A 153 6.43 -9.90 -11.06
C VAL A 153 6.09 -8.86 -10.02
N VAL A 154 7.06 -8.48 -9.19
CA VAL A 154 7.00 -7.31 -8.31
C VAL A 154 7.77 -6.17 -8.96
N GLU A 155 7.08 -5.05 -9.19
CA GLU A 155 7.67 -3.81 -9.67
C GLU A 155 7.80 -2.82 -8.51
N PHE A 156 9.03 -2.44 -8.17
CA PHE A 156 9.31 -1.35 -7.24
C PHE A 156 9.34 -0.04 -8.02
N PHE A 157 8.47 0.91 -7.70
CA PHE A 157 8.29 2.10 -8.54
C PHE A 157 8.19 3.42 -7.77
N ASP A 158 8.17 3.38 -6.44
CA ASP A 158 8.03 4.57 -5.60
C ASP A 158 9.04 4.55 -4.46
N GLY A 159 9.77 5.66 -4.28
CA GLY A 159 10.77 5.81 -3.22
C GLY A 159 11.99 4.88 -3.30
N VAL A 160 12.24 4.30 -4.47
CA VAL A 160 13.40 3.41 -4.69
C VAL A 160 14.66 4.26 -4.73
N PRO A 161 15.67 4.00 -3.88
CA PRO A 161 16.94 4.72 -3.95
C PRO A 161 17.62 4.52 -5.31
N GLU A 162 18.23 5.58 -5.83
CA GLU A 162 19.08 5.44 -7.02
C GLU A 162 20.26 4.53 -6.72
N PRO A 163 20.73 3.70 -7.69
CA PRO A 163 21.94 2.92 -7.53
C PRO A 163 23.09 3.85 -7.20
N SER A 164 23.83 3.52 -6.15
CA SER A 164 25.07 4.24 -5.87
C SER A 164 26.04 4.09 -7.06
N PRO A 165 26.71 5.17 -7.49
CA PRO A 165 27.62 5.13 -8.62
C PRO A 165 28.82 4.17 -8.41
#